data_5e1e556a3689013c687c1729bc4d775c
#
_entry.id   5e1e556a3689013c687c1729bc4d775c
#
_cell.length_a   1.000
_cell.length_b   1.000
_cell.length_c   1.000
_cell.angle_alpha   90.00
_cell.angle_beta   90.00
_cell.angle_gamma   90.00
#
_symmetry.space_group_name_H-M   'P 1'
#
loop_
_entity.id
_entity.type
_entity.pdbx_description
1 polymer ?
#
loop_
_entity_poly.entity_id
_entity_poly.type
_entity_poly.pdbx_seq_one_letter_code
_entity_poly.pdbx_strand_id
1 'polypeptide(L)'
;MALNNNTEKIILGIDPGTMVMGYGVIREQGKKLELITMGVINLRKLENQALKLKKIFERVLEIVNTYHPDELAIEAPFFGKNVQSMLKLGRAQGVAMAAALYRDIPIFEYSPKTIKQTITGNGNASKEQVAKMVHFILKTDENPEFFDATDAVAAAVCHSISKGKDVNYTKHTTEKAKAHRRPDWSQFIAENPDRVKS
;
A
#
# COMPACT_ATOMS: atom_id res chain seq x y z
N MET A 1 -2.74 -38.43 0.80
CA MET A 1 -2.29 -37.49 -0.25
C MET A 1 -2.35 -36.11 0.35
N ALA A 2 -1.20 -35.51 0.66
CA ALA A 2 -1.14 -34.12 1.15
C ALA A 2 -1.45 -33.21 -0.06
N LEU A 3 -2.55 -32.46 0.02
CA LEU A 3 -2.84 -31.40 -0.92
C LEU A 3 -1.72 -30.35 -0.77
N ASN A 4 -0.79 -30.33 -1.72
CA ASN A 4 0.17 -29.25 -1.86
C ASN A 4 -0.62 -27.98 -2.22
N ASN A 5 -1.08 -27.25 -1.21
CA ASN A 5 -1.61 -25.89 -1.37
C ASN A 5 -0.45 -24.95 -1.75
N ASN A 6 0.03 -25.10 -2.98
CA ASN A 6 0.94 -24.15 -3.58
C ASN A 6 0.10 -22.98 -4.12
N THR A 7 -0.54 -22.23 -3.19
CA THR A 7 -1.32 -21.06 -3.54
C THR A 7 -0.34 -19.99 -4.03
N GLU A 8 -0.51 -19.61 -5.28
CA GLU A 8 0.14 -18.43 -5.86
C GLU A 8 -0.54 -17.20 -5.31
N LYS A 9 0.24 -16.17 -4.96
CA LYS A 9 -0.24 -14.88 -4.48
C LYS A 9 0.53 -13.76 -5.19
N ILE A 10 -0.20 -12.76 -5.65
CA ILE A 10 0.36 -11.53 -6.23
C ILE A 10 0.29 -10.42 -5.19
N ILE A 11 1.41 -9.79 -4.90
CA ILE A 11 1.51 -8.70 -3.92
C ILE A 11 1.96 -7.43 -4.63
N LEU A 12 1.18 -6.37 -4.50
CA LEU A 12 1.55 -5.03 -4.94
C LEU A 12 2.22 -4.30 -3.76
N GLY A 13 3.43 -3.81 -3.96
CA GLY A 13 4.11 -2.90 -3.04
C GLY A 13 4.01 -1.46 -3.52
N ILE A 14 3.81 -0.52 -2.60
CA ILE A 14 3.84 0.92 -2.89
C ILE A 14 4.71 1.65 -1.86
N ASP A 15 5.62 2.50 -2.36
CA ASP A 15 6.31 3.53 -1.59
C ASP A 15 5.69 4.90 -1.94
N PRO A 16 4.89 5.49 -1.02
CA PRO A 16 4.19 6.74 -1.30
C PRO A 16 5.14 7.92 -1.44
N GLY A 17 4.94 8.74 -2.48
CA GLY A 17 5.71 9.95 -2.70
C GLY A 17 4.88 11.08 -3.30
N THR A 18 5.30 12.33 -3.08
CA THR A 18 4.63 13.54 -3.61
C THR A 18 5.21 14.04 -4.92
N MET A 19 6.40 13.59 -5.29
CA MET A 19 7.11 13.92 -6.53
C MET A 19 7.35 12.67 -7.39
N VAL A 20 7.61 11.56 -6.74
CA VAL A 20 7.76 10.23 -7.33
C VAL A 20 7.11 9.25 -6.35
N MET A 21 6.34 8.32 -6.83
CA MET A 21 5.78 7.21 -6.06
C MET A 21 6.29 5.92 -6.66
N GLY A 22 6.92 5.07 -5.85
CA GLY A 22 7.37 3.76 -6.27
C GLY A 22 6.24 2.74 -6.30
N TYR A 23 6.33 1.77 -7.21
CA TYR A 23 5.50 0.56 -7.17
C TYR A 23 6.31 -0.66 -7.56
N GLY A 24 5.93 -1.82 -7.02
CA GLY A 24 6.50 -3.10 -7.38
C GLY A 24 5.48 -4.21 -7.22
N VAL A 25 5.48 -5.16 -8.14
CA VAL A 25 4.58 -6.32 -8.11
C VAL A 25 5.43 -7.57 -8.05
N ILE A 26 5.20 -8.38 -7.02
CA ILE A 26 5.87 -9.67 -6.85
C ILE A 26 4.86 -10.82 -6.87
N ARG A 27 5.34 -11.98 -7.25
CA ARG A 27 4.63 -13.26 -7.15
C ARG A 27 5.23 -14.06 -6.01
N GLU A 28 4.39 -14.53 -5.09
CA GLU A 28 4.74 -15.50 -4.06
C GLU A 28 4.20 -16.87 -4.45
N GLN A 29 5.07 -17.88 -4.52
CA GLN A 29 4.71 -19.27 -4.76
C GLN A 29 5.41 -20.15 -3.72
N GLY A 30 4.72 -20.46 -2.66
CA GLY A 30 5.29 -21.15 -1.50
C GLY A 30 6.38 -20.33 -0.81
N LYS A 31 7.65 -20.70 -0.99
CA LYS A 31 8.82 -19.95 -0.48
C LYS A 31 9.55 -19.14 -1.57
N LYS A 32 9.14 -19.28 -2.82
CA LYS A 32 9.77 -18.58 -3.94
C LYS A 32 9.08 -17.24 -4.13
N LEU A 33 9.88 -16.19 -4.23
CA LEU A 33 9.45 -14.86 -4.63
C LEU A 33 10.03 -14.54 -6.02
N GLU A 34 9.21 -13.92 -6.85
CA GLU A 34 9.59 -13.52 -8.21
C GLU A 34 9.11 -12.10 -8.46
N LEU A 35 9.99 -11.26 -9.00
CA LEU A 35 9.62 -9.92 -9.44
C LEU A 35 8.85 -10.03 -10.77
N ILE A 36 7.62 -9.50 -10.80
CA ILE A 36 6.83 -9.41 -12.04
C ILE A 36 7.15 -8.09 -12.74
N THR A 37 7.09 -6.99 -12.00
CA THR A 37 7.40 -5.65 -12.51
C THR A 37 7.69 -4.69 -11.38
N MET A 38 8.43 -3.62 -11.67
CA MET A 38 8.56 -2.46 -10.80
C MET A 38 8.70 -1.18 -11.60
N GLY A 39 8.47 -0.05 -10.99
CA GLY A 39 8.61 1.24 -11.64
C GLY A 39 8.19 2.40 -10.75
N VAL A 40 8.06 3.56 -11.38
CA VAL A 40 7.68 4.78 -10.67
C VAL A 40 6.54 5.52 -11.37
N ILE A 41 5.71 6.17 -10.56
CA ILE A 41 4.72 7.14 -11.00
C ILE A 41 5.35 8.52 -10.85
N ASN A 42 5.77 9.11 -11.98
CA ASN A 42 6.41 10.42 -11.97
C ASN A 42 5.37 11.54 -11.90
N LEU A 43 5.44 12.35 -10.84
CA LEU A 43 4.51 13.44 -10.54
C LEU A 43 5.18 14.83 -10.64
N ARG A 44 6.49 14.87 -10.96
CA ARG A 44 7.30 16.11 -10.94
C ARG A 44 6.78 17.17 -11.92
N LYS A 45 6.30 16.73 -13.09
CA LYS A 45 5.82 17.63 -14.15
C LYS A 45 4.41 18.15 -13.92
N LEU A 46 3.70 17.70 -12.88
CA LEU A 46 2.35 18.12 -12.58
C LEU A 46 2.38 19.30 -11.59
N GLU A 47 1.77 20.41 -11.99
CA GLU A 47 1.86 21.69 -11.31
C GLU A 47 1.07 21.74 -9.99
N ASN A 48 -0.11 21.13 -9.97
CA ASN A 48 -0.99 21.20 -8.81
C ASN A 48 -1.25 19.83 -8.15
N GLN A 49 -1.63 19.88 -6.87
CA GLN A 49 -1.86 18.70 -6.06
C GLN A 49 -3.00 17.84 -6.58
N ALA A 50 -4.08 18.45 -7.11
CA ALA A 50 -5.23 17.69 -7.61
C ALA A 50 -4.86 16.81 -8.81
N LEU A 51 -4.07 17.33 -9.76
CA LEU A 51 -3.57 16.55 -10.90
C LEU A 51 -2.64 15.41 -10.46
N LYS A 52 -1.80 15.65 -9.42
CA LYS A 52 -0.96 14.59 -8.84
C LYS A 52 -1.81 13.46 -8.25
N LEU A 53 -2.82 13.81 -7.44
CA LEU A 53 -3.72 12.81 -6.84
C LEU A 53 -4.49 12.03 -7.92
N LYS A 54 -5.04 12.74 -8.94
CA LYS A 54 -5.68 12.09 -10.09
C LYS A 54 -4.74 11.09 -10.77
N LYS A 55 -3.50 11.49 -11.05
CA LYS A 55 -2.49 10.64 -11.69
C LYS A 55 -2.15 9.41 -10.86
N ILE A 56 -2.03 9.57 -9.52
CA ILE A 56 -1.80 8.45 -8.60
C ILE A 56 -2.95 7.45 -8.69
N PHE A 57 -4.20 7.93 -8.57
CA PHE A 57 -5.39 7.08 -8.64
C PHE A 57 -5.44 6.27 -9.94
N GLU A 58 -5.31 6.96 -11.08
CA GLU A 58 -5.38 6.35 -12.41
C GLU A 58 -4.29 5.28 -12.60
N ARG A 59 -3.03 5.59 -12.20
CA ARG A 59 -1.92 4.66 -12.40
C ARG A 59 -1.98 3.46 -11.45
N VAL A 60 -2.33 3.67 -10.17
CA VAL A 60 -2.50 2.56 -9.24
C VAL A 60 -3.65 1.66 -9.68
N LEU A 61 -4.78 2.24 -10.11
CA LEU A 61 -5.91 1.46 -10.63
C LEU A 61 -5.54 0.67 -11.90
N GLU A 62 -4.74 1.26 -12.79
CA GLU A 62 -4.21 0.56 -13.97
C GLU A 62 -3.34 -0.64 -13.57
N ILE A 63 -2.41 -0.44 -12.62
CA ILE A 63 -1.55 -1.52 -12.10
C ILE A 63 -2.41 -2.64 -11.50
N VAL A 64 -3.38 -2.28 -10.65
CA VAL A 64 -4.32 -3.25 -10.04
C VAL A 64 -5.12 -4.01 -11.10
N ASN A 65 -5.64 -3.32 -12.10
CA ASN A 65 -6.40 -3.96 -13.18
C ASN A 65 -5.54 -4.83 -14.11
N THR A 66 -4.23 -4.55 -14.21
CA THR A 66 -3.31 -5.30 -15.08
C THR A 66 -2.79 -6.55 -14.39
N TYR A 67 -2.40 -6.44 -13.13
CA TYR A 67 -1.71 -7.53 -12.41
C TYR A 67 -2.60 -8.29 -11.43
N HIS A 68 -3.82 -7.79 -11.15
CA HIS A 68 -4.80 -8.40 -10.23
C HIS A 68 -4.18 -8.84 -8.89
N PRO A 69 -3.52 -7.92 -8.14
CA PRO A 69 -2.89 -8.29 -6.89
C PRO A 69 -3.92 -8.75 -5.86
N ASP A 70 -3.55 -9.74 -5.07
CA ASP A 70 -4.36 -10.25 -3.96
C ASP A 70 -4.28 -9.34 -2.73
N GLU A 71 -3.15 -8.63 -2.57
CA GLU A 71 -2.86 -7.79 -1.42
C GLU A 71 -2.00 -6.58 -1.83
N LEU A 72 -2.22 -5.46 -1.12
CA LEU A 72 -1.38 -4.26 -1.21
C LEU A 72 -0.55 -4.11 0.07
N ALA A 73 0.78 -4.05 -0.08
CA ALA A 73 1.72 -3.64 0.95
C ALA A 73 2.17 -2.22 0.70
N ILE A 74 1.97 -1.31 1.65
CA ILE A 74 2.32 0.09 1.49
C ILE A 74 3.19 0.58 2.64
N GLU A 75 4.22 1.40 2.31
CA GLU A 75 5.02 2.03 3.35
C GLU A 75 4.19 3.09 4.09
N ALA A 76 4.19 3.01 5.42
CA ALA A 76 3.52 3.99 6.27
C ALA A 76 4.29 5.32 6.27
N PRO A 77 3.62 6.47 6.23
CA PRO A 77 4.28 7.75 6.22
C PRO A 77 5.04 7.98 7.53
N PHE A 78 6.28 8.43 7.42
CA PHE A 78 7.09 8.76 8.57
C PHE A 78 6.79 10.19 9.07
N PHE A 79 6.76 10.36 10.39
CA PHE A 79 6.57 11.66 11.01
C PHE A 79 7.78 12.57 10.77
N GLY A 80 7.65 13.52 9.85
CA GLY A 80 8.67 14.52 9.55
C GLY A 80 8.40 15.85 10.25
N LYS A 81 9.41 16.72 10.27
CA LYS A 81 9.29 18.06 10.86
C LYS A 81 8.37 19.00 10.06
N ASN A 82 8.16 18.74 8.77
CA ASN A 82 7.37 19.59 7.88
C ASN A 82 5.95 19.05 7.74
N VAL A 83 5.02 19.64 8.51
CA VAL A 83 3.60 19.26 8.53
C VAL A 83 2.95 19.33 7.14
N GLN A 84 3.27 20.36 6.32
CA GLN A 84 2.69 20.51 4.98
C GLN A 84 3.11 19.38 4.04
N SER A 85 4.37 18.96 4.13
CA SER A 85 4.87 17.82 3.35
C SER A 85 4.19 16.52 3.79
N MET A 86 4.00 16.33 5.10
CA MET A 86 3.31 15.16 5.64
C MET A 86 1.85 15.09 5.21
N LEU A 87 1.13 16.21 5.23
CA LEU A 87 -0.25 16.29 4.75
C LEU A 87 -0.35 15.94 3.25
N LYS A 88 0.59 16.41 2.44
CA LYS A 88 0.64 16.07 1.01
C LYS A 88 0.93 14.58 0.81
N LEU A 89 1.87 14.01 1.58
CA LEU A 89 2.23 12.60 1.53
C LEU A 89 1.05 11.70 1.95
N GLY A 90 0.39 12.02 3.07
CA GLY A 90 -0.79 11.28 3.53
C GLY A 90 -1.94 11.32 2.52
N ARG A 91 -2.15 12.44 1.81
CA ARG A 91 -3.13 12.51 0.71
C ARG A 91 -2.75 11.59 -0.45
N ALA A 92 -1.47 11.58 -0.84
CA ALA A 92 -0.97 10.73 -1.91
C ALA A 92 -1.13 9.23 -1.56
N GLN A 93 -0.75 8.84 -0.34
CA GLN A 93 -0.95 7.51 0.19
C GLN A 93 -2.42 7.12 0.23
N GLY A 94 -3.29 7.96 0.80
CA GLY A 94 -4.72 7.68 0.90
C GLY A 94 -5.39 7.48 -0.46
N VAL A 95 -4.94 8.20 -1.49
CA VAL A 95 -5.45 8.01 -2.86
C VAL A 95 -4.96 6.69 -3.47
N ALA A 96 -3.71 6.29 -3.23
CA ALA A 96 -3.22 4.98 -3.66
C ALA A 96 -3.99 3.84 -2.98
N MET A 97 -4.24 3.96 -1.66
CA MET A 97 -5.07 3.03 -0.91
C MET A 97 -6.51 2.97 -1.45
N ALA A 98 -7.12 4.13 -1.71
CA ALA A 98 -8.49 4.21 -2.26
C ALA A 98 -8.60 3.52 -3.63
N ALA A 99 -7.58 3.64 -4.49
CA ALA A 99 -7.54 2.96 -5.78
C ALA A 99 -7.51 1.42 -5.65
N ALA A 100 -6.75 0.90 -4.66
CA ALA A 100 -6.73 -0.53 -4.36
C ALA A 100 -8.05 -1.01 -3.73
N LEU A 101 -8.58 -0.27 -2.76
CA LEU A 101 -9.87 -0.57 -2.11
C LEU A 101 -11.05 -0.53 -3.08
N TYR A 102 -10.98 0.28 -4.13
CA TYR A 102 -11.98 0.30 -5.20
C TYR A 102 -12.09 -1.05 -5.93
N ARG A 103 -11.08 -1.90 -5.80
CA ARG A 103 -11.06 -3.29 -6.30
C ARG A 103 -11.06 -4.32 -5.18
N ASP A 104 -11.49 -3.94 -3.97
CA ASP A 104 -11.56 -4.80 -2.79
C ASP A 104 -10.21 -5.43 -2.39
N ILE A 105 -9.08 -4.83 -2.79
CA ILE A 105 -7.74 -5.29 -2.44
C ILE A 105 -7.44 -4.96 -0.98
N PRO A 106 -7.16 -5.94 -0.11
CA PRO A 106 -6.78 -5.70 1.28
C PRO A 106 -5.42 -5.00 1.38
N ILE A 107 -5.30 -4.08 2.35
CA ILE A 107 -4.15 -3.21 2.51
C ILE A 107 -3.42 -3.51 3.81
N PHE A 108 -2.08 -3.53 3.72
CA PHE A 108 -1.17 -3.75 4.83
C PHE A 108 -0.12 -2.65 4.86
N GLU A 109 -0.03 -1.93 5.99
CA GLU A 109 0.90 -0.82 6.17
C GLU A 109 2.11 -1.24 6.99
N TYR A 110 3.30 -0.86 6.54
CA TYR A 110 4.56 -1.19 7.19
C TYR A 110 5.39 0.06 7.47
N SER A 111 5.89 0.21 8.69
CA SER A 111 6.84 1.29 8.96
C SER A 111 8.16 1.08 8.20
N PRO A 112 8.87 2.17 7.82
CA PRO A 112 10.18 2.06 7.19
C PRO A 112 11.15 1.20 7.99
N LYS A 113 11.09 1.30 9.33
CA LYS A 113 11.92 0.50 10.24
C LYS A 113 11.58 -0.98 10.16
N THR A 114 10.30 -1.34 10.11
CA THR A 114 9.84 -2.72 9.96
C THR A 114 10.32 -3.33 8.65
N ILE A 115 10.18 -2.59 7.55
CA ILE A 115 10.64 -3.03 6.22
C ILE A 115 12.14 -3.33 6.27
N LYS A 116 12.96 -2.40 6.76
CA LYS A 116 14.40 -2.58 6.88
C LYS A 116 14.77 -3.76 7.76
N GLN A 117 14.14 -3.87 8.94
CA GLN A 117 14.38 -4.98 9.87
C GLN A 117 14.04 -6.34 9.28
N THR A 118 12.91 -6.44 8.59
CA THR A 118 12.47 -7.70 7.99
C THR A 118 13.39 -8.16 6.87
N ILE A 119 13.84 -7.23 6.02
CA ILE A 119 14.64 -7.55 4.84
C ILE A 119 16.11 -7.78 5.18
N THR A 120 16.70 -6.93 6.05
CA THR A 120 18.15 -6.93 6.30
C THR A 120 18.54 -7.46 7.68
N GLY A 121 17.58 -7.68 8.56
CA GLY A 121 17.85 -7.95 9.99
C GLY A 121 18.23 -6.71 10.80
N ASN A 122 18.31 -5.51 10.17
CA ASN A 122 18.70 -4.24 10.79
C ASN A 122 17.76 -3.10 10.42
N GLY A 123 16.98 -2.63 11.39
CA GLY A 123 16.02 -1.52 11.19
C GLY A 123 16.66 -0.16 10.83
N ASN A 124 17.99 -0.03 10.97
CA ASN A 124 18.76 1.17 10.61
C ASN A 124 19.55 0.98 9.30
N ALA A 125 19.28 -0.07 8.53
CA ALA A 125 19.95 -0.33 7.26
C ALA A 125 19.81 0.86 6.29
N SER A 126 20.84 1.08 5.47
CA SER A 126 20.79 2.09 4.41
C SER A 126 19.90 1.60 3.25
N LYS A 127 19.49 2.51 2.37
CA LYS A 127 18.71 2.17 1.17
C LYS A 127 19.46 1.19 0.26
N GLU A 128 20.78 1.38 0.12
CA GLU A 128 21.64 0.49 -0.68
C GLU A 128 21.72 -0.92 -0.11
N GLN A 129 21.72 -1.05 1.23
CA GLN A 129 21.71 -2.36 1.89
C GLN A 129 20.37 -3.07 1.68
N VAL A 130 19.26 -2.33 1.76
CA VAL A 130 17.92 -2.87 1.47
C VAL A 130 17.83 -3.30 0.00
N ALA A 131 18.25 -2.45 -0.93
CA ALA A 131 18.25 -2.76 -2.35
C ALA A 131 19.04 -4.02 -2.69
N LYS A 132 20.28 -4.14 -2.19
CA LYS A 132 21.11 -5.35 -2.38
C LYS A 132 20.43 -6.60 -1.86
N MET A 133 19.78 -6.53 -0.69
CA MET A 133 19.08 -7.68 -0.13
C MET A 133 17.82 -8.04 -0.91
N VAL A 134 17.04 -7.06 -1.38
CA VAL A 134 15.88 -7.28 -2.26
C VAL A 134 16.31 -7.99 -3.54
N HIS A 135 17.37 -7.53 -4.21
CA HIS A 135 17.94 -8.19 -5.41
C HIS A 135 18.38 -9.62 -5.11
N PHE A 136 19.02 -9.84 -3.96
CA PHE A 136 19.44 -11.20 -3.55
C PHE A 136 18.24 -12.12 -3.33
N ILE A 137 17.18 -11.66 -2.64
CA ILE A 137 15.97 -12.44 -2.35
C ILE A 137 15.22 -12.79 -3.65
N LEU A 138 15.09 -11.83 -4.56
CA LEU A 138 14.35 -12.00 -5.82
C LEU A 138 15.19 -12.60 -6.93
N LYS A 139 16.51 -12.77 -6.71
CA LYS A 139 17.48 -13.27 -7.70
C LYS A 139 17.44 -12.48 -9.01
N THR A 140 17.40 -11.18 -8.90
CA THR A 140 17.36 -10.26 -10.04
C THR A 140 18.59 -9.38 -10.06
N ASP A 141 19.13 -9.14 -11.26
CA ASP A 141 20.22 -8.20 -11.50
C ASP A 141 19.69 -6.82 -11.91
N GLU A 142 18.36 -6.61 -11.88
CA GLU A 142 17.78 -5.34 -12.23
C GLU A 142 18.27 -4.25 -11.27
N ASN A 143 18.99 -3.28 -11.81
CA ASN A 143 19.38 -2.07 -11.12
C ASN A 143 18.34 -0.99 -11.45
N PRO A 144 17.37 -0.73 -10.59
CA PRO A 144 16.30 0.20 -10.92
C PRO A 144 16.87 1.61 -11.11
N GLU A 145 16.40 2.29 -12.13
CA GLU A 145 16.73 3.69 -12.38
C GLU A 145 16.38 4.60 -11.18
N PHE A 146 15.42 4.15 -10.34
CA PHE A 146 14.93 4.86 -9.16
C PHE A 146 14.87 3.97 -7.93
N PHE A 147 15.48 4.38 -6.84
CA PHE A 147 15.40 3.71 -5.55
C PHE A 147 13.95 3.57 -5.02
N ASP A 148 13.06 4.52 -5.35
CA ASP A 148 11.66 4.48 -4.93
C ASP A 148 10.94 3.20 -5.44
N ALA A 149 11.30 2.69 -6.62
CA ALA A 149 10.77 1.42 -7.13
C ALA A 149 11.25 0.24 -6.27
N THR A 150 12.53 0.24 -5.88
CA THR A 150 13.08 -0.81 -4.99
C THR A 150 12.49 -0.74 -3.59
N ASP A 151 12.26 0.45 -3.04
CA ASP A 151 11.61 0.64 -1.73
C ASP A 151 10.17 0.07 -1.76
N ALA A 152 9.45 0.27 -2.86
CA ALA A 152 8.12 -0.34 -3.06
C ALA A 152 8.18 -1.87 -3.14
N VAL A 153 9.13 -2.44 -3.87
CA VAL A 153 9.36 -3.90 -3.90
C VAL A 153 9.72 -4.41 -2.52
N ALA A 154 10.52 -3.65 -1.76
CA ALA A 154 10.88 -3.99 -0.38
C ALA A 154 9.65 -4.09 0.52
N ALA A 155 8.64 -3.22 0.36
CA ALA A 155 7.38 -3.31 1.09
C ALA A 155 6.63 -4.62 0.75
N ALA A 156 6.57 -5.01 -0.52
CA ALA A 156 5.94 -6.26 -0.95
C ALA A 156 6.67 -7.51 -0.40
N VAL A 157 8.01 -7.52 -0.46
CA VAL A 157 8.85 -8.60 0.09
C VAL A 157 8.70 -8.68 1.61
N CYS A 158 8.69 -7.53 2.30
CA CYS A 158 8.45 -7.46 3.74
C CYS A 158 7.11 -8.09 4.11
N HIS A 159 6.06 -7.79 3.34
CA HIS A 159 4.72 -8.36 3.54
C HIS A 159 4.71 -9.88 3.41
N SER A 160 5.29 -10.41 2.34
CA SER A 160 5.40 -11.86 2.10
C SER A 160 6.14 -12.58 3.25
N ILE A 161 7.27 -12.02 3.73
CA ILE A 161 8.07 -12.61 4.81
C ILE A 161 7.31 -12.54 6.14
N SER A 162 6.67 -11.41 6.45
CA SER A 162 5.95 -11.18 7.72
C SER A 162 4.61 -11.92 7.78
N LYS A 163 4.08 -12.40 6.66
CA LYS A 163 2.77 -13.08 6.56
C LYS A 163 1.64 -12.30 7.23
N GLY A 164 1.70 -10.98 7.17
CA GLY A 164 0.70 -10.09 7.75
C GLY A 164 0.62 -10.09 9.28
N LYS A 165 1.63 -10.61 10.00
CA LYS A 165 1.55 -10.80 11.47
C LYS A 165 1.54 -9.51 12.29
N ASP A 166 2.01 -8.38 11.76
CA ASP A 166 2.22 -7.14 12.54
C ASP A 166 1.43 -5.94 12.02
N VAL A 167 0.27 -6.15 11.38
CA VAL A 167 -0.36 -5.09 10.59
C VAL A 167 -1.78 -4.81 11.03
N ASN A 168 -2.13 -3.53 11.10
CA ASN A 168 -3.50 -3.04 11.17
C ASN A 168 -4.31 -3.48 9.94
N TYR A 169 -4.76 -4.72 9.98
CA TYR A 169 -5.61 -5.32 8.96
C TYR A 169 -7.01 -4.78 9.11
N THR A 170 -7.42 -3.90 8.23
CA THR A 170 -8.85 -3.64 8.02
C THR A 170 -9.44 -4.82 7.26
N LYS A 171 -9.75 -5.90 7.98
CA LYS A 171 -10.61 -6.95 7.46
C LYS A 171 -11.95 -6.31 7.17
N HIS A 172 -12.25 -6.02 5.92
CA HIS A 172 -13.62 -5.97 5.49
C HIS A 172 -14.16 -7.40 5.59
N THR A 173 -14.51 -7.81 6.82
CA THR A 173 -15.45 -8.89 6.99
C THR A 173 -16.71 -8.40 6.30
N THR A 174 -17.06 -9.08 5.19
CA THR A 174 -18.44 -9.17 4.74
C THR A 174 -19.23 -9.99 5.77
N GLU A 175 -19.17 -9.61 7.04
CA GLU A 175 -20.26 -9.86 7.91
C GLU A 175 -21.42 -9.08 7.31
N LYS A 176 -22.42 -9.83 6.81
CA LYS A 176 -23.73 -9.29 6.48
C LYS A 176 -24.03 -8.25 7.53
N ALA A 177 -23.91 -6.98 7.17
CA ALA A 177 -24.30 -5.88 8.03
C ALA A 177 -25.70 -6.24 8.46
N LYS A 178 -25.87 -6.67 9.71
CA LYS A 178 -27.16 -6.58 10.38
C LYS A 178 -27.53 -5.15 10.14
N ALA A 179 -28.57 -4.95 9.33
CA ALA A 179 -29.04 -3.64 8.98
C ALA A 179 -29.25 -2.86 10.29
N HIS A 180 -28.23 -2.15 10.72
CA HIS A 180 -28.40 -1.07 11.65
C HIS A 180 -29.24 -0.09 10.83
N ARG A 181 -30.55 -0.15 11.04
CA ARG A 181 -31.48 0.89 10.60
C ARG A 181 -30.79 2.20 10.99
N ARG A 182 -30.31 2.94 10.00
CA ARG A 182 -29.85 4.31 10.25
C ARG A 182 -31.02 4.98 10.99
N PRO A 183 -30.75 5.64 12.13
CA PRO A 183 -31.82 6.38 12.79
C PRO A 183 -32.45 7.26 11.71
N ASP A 184 -33.76 7.13 11.53
CA ASP A 184 -34.47 7.96 10.59
C ASP A 184 -34.28 9.42 11.04
N TRP A 185 -34.06 10.31 10.10
CA TRP A 185 -33.85 11.73 10.36
C TRP A 185 -35.03 12.29 11.22
N SER A 186 -36.21 11.77 11.00
CA SER A 186 -37.40 12.05 11.81
C SER A 186 -37.25 11.67 13.29
N GLN A 187 -36.62 10.54 13.59
CA GLN A 187 -36.33 10.10 14.94
C GLN A 187 -35.26 10.99 15.58
N PHE A 188 -34.22 11.38 14.84
CA PHE A 188 -33.20 12.31 15.34
C PHE A 188 -33.83 13.68 15.71
N ILE A 189 -34.71 14.21 14.86
CA ILE A 189 -35.42 15.47 15.11
C ILE A 189 -36.30 15.36 16.36
N ALA A 190 -37.01 14.26 16.51
CA ALA A 190 -37.88 14.03 17.68
C ALA A 190 -37.10 13.94 19.00
N GLU A 191 -35.91 13.37 18.97
CA GLU A 191 -35.01 13.21 20.13
C GLU A 191 -34.16 14.48 20.42
N ASN A 192 -34.07 15.44 19.48
CA ASN A 192 -33.29 16.67 19.62
C ASN A 192 -34.08 17.94 19.19
N PRO A 193 -35.21 18.23 19.80
CA PRO A 193 -36.08 19.34 19.37
C PRO A 193 -35.40 20.70 19.45
N ASP A 194 -34.44 20.87 20.39
CA ASP A 194 -33.75 22.15 20.62
C ASP A 194 -32.67 22.42 19.58
N ARG A 195 -32.31 21.46 18.74
CA ARG A 195 -31.29 21.58 17.68
C ARG A 195 -31.87 21.94 16.32
N VAL A 196 -33.16 21.84 16.15
CA VAL A 196 -33.86 22.17 14.91
C VAL A 196 -34.43 23.58 15.07
N LYS A 197 -33.68 24.61 14.66
CA LYS A 197 -34.21 25.96 14.55
C LYS A 197 -34.99 26.09 13.25
N SER A 198 -36.24 26.52 13.39
CA SER A 198 -37.09 27.01 12.28
C SER A 198 -36.47 28.19 11.54
#